data_92155150c319ec1c6ca724f88845bf58
#
_entry.id   92155150c319ec1c6ca724f88845bf58
#
_cell.length_a   1.000
_cell.length_b   1.000
_cell.length_c   1.000
_cell.angle_alpha   90.00
_cell.angle_beta   90.00
_cell.angle_gamma   90.00
#
_symmetry.space_group_name_H-M   'P 1'
#
loop_
_entity.id
_entity.type
_entity.pdbx_description
1 polymer ?
#
loop_
_entity_poly.entity_id
_entity_poly.type
_entity_poly.pdbx_seq_one_letter_code
_entity_poly.pdbx_strand_id
1 'polypeptide(L)'
;MAKKRTSKPAPKSAAKSAAKPAPKVAASAPKTEAKPAPKRDGLHMLIVEARYYLGISDELLSGAKKTLDEAGCTYDVVTVPGALEVPAAIAMAFSAAGGRPYAGAIALGCVIQGETYHFDIVSNESARGLMDLSIQRELPIGNGILTVDNEHQAKARLGGDHGHKGVDAARAALVMARLKRSLKAK
;
A
#
# COMPACT_ATOMS: atom_id res chain seq x y z
N MET A 1 47.39 35.50 -27.05
CA MET A 1 47.05 35.53 -28.51
C MET A 1 45.62 35.05 -28.69
N ALA A 2 44.77 35.94 -29.13
CA ALA A 2 43.35 35.72 -29.34
C ALA A 2 43.10 35.02 -30.69
N LYS A 3 42.06 34.16 -30.79
CA LYS A 3 41.36 33.91 -32.04
C LYS A 3 39.86 33.78 -31.81
N LYS A 4 39.17 34.87 -32.19
CA LYS A 4 37.74 34.96 -32.53
C LYS A 4 37.43 34.04 -33.71
N ARG A 5 36.26 33.36 -33.68
CA ARG A 5 35.53 32.96 -34.90
C ARG A 5 34.04 33.08 -34.67
N THR A 6 33.52 33.99 -35.23
CA THR A 6 32.41 34.51 -36.00
C THR A 6 31.28 33.51 -36.32
N SER A 7 30.11 34.01 -36.02
CA SER A 7 28.75 33.55 -36.33
C SER A 7 28.43 33.50 -37.81
N LYS A 8 27.52 32.57 -38.21
CA LYS A 8 26.80 32.69 -39.49
C LYS A 8 25.33 32.25 -39.29
N PRO A 9 24.39 33.00 -39.88
CA PRO A 9 22.97 32.84 -39.60
C PRO A 9 22.26 31.82 -40.52
N ALA A 10 21.05 31.41 -40.10
CA ALA A 10 20.13 30.52 -40.77
C ALA A 10 19.47 31.11 -42.02
N PRO A 11 18.95 30.29 -42.93
CA PRO A 11 17.93 30.73 -43.87
C PRO A 11 16.52 30.24 -43.45
N LYS A 12 15.58 31.18 -43.54
CA LYS A 12 14.12 30.96 -43.50
C LYS A 12 13.68 30.35 -44.85
N SER A 13 12.81 29.35 -44.80
CA SER A 13 11.94 29.03 -45.93
C SER A 13 10.57 28.64 -45.42
N ALA A 14 9.58 29.41 -45.84
CA ALA A 14 8.17 29.18 -45.62
C ALA A 14 7.61 28.35 -46.79
N ALA A 15 6.82 27.32 -46.47
CA ALA A 15 5.92 26.74 -47.45
C ALA A 15 4.57 26.45 -46.76
N LYS A 16 3.55 27.21 -47.16
CA LYS A 16 2.12 26.95 -46.88
C LYS A 16 1.71 25.69 -47.63
N SER A 17 1.12 24.71 -46.94
CA SER A 17 0.35 23.66 -47.60
C SER A 17 -1.01 23.58 -46.90
N ALA A 18 -2.05 23.71 -47.73
CA ALA A 18 -3.45 23.71 -47.35
C ALA A 18 -3.91 22.30 -46.91
N ALA A 19 -4.49 22.20 -45.74
CA ALA A 19 -5.08 20.97 -45.22
C ALA A 19 -6.54 20.84 -45.71
N LYS A 20 -6.85 19.70 -46.30
CA LYS A 20 -8.20 19.22 -46.66
C LYS A 20 -8.94 18.79 -45.42
N PRO A 21 -10.24 19.04 -45.26
CA PRO A 21 -10.98 18.58 -44.07
C PRO A 21 -11.23 17.07 -44.10
N ALA A 22 -10.93 16.40 -43.01
CA ALA A 22 -11.20 14.99 -42.78
C ALA A 22 -12.69 14.73 -42.46
N PRO A 23 -13.24 13.56 -42.82
CA PRO A 23 -14.64 13.23 -42.54
C PRO A 23 -14.92 12.98 -41.07
N LYS A 24 -16.01 13.54 -40.54
CA LYS A 24 -16.52 13.29 -39.19
C LYS A 24 -16.97 11.83 -39.08
N VAL A 25 -16.19 11.01 -38.39
CA VAL A 25 -16.64 9.68 -37.93
C VAL A 25 -17.34 9.90 -36.60
N ALA A 26 -18.65 9.59 -36.55
CA ALA A 26 -19.38 9.57 -35.29
C ALA A 26 -18.88 8.41 -34.42
N ALA A 27 -18.14 8.72 -33.39
CA ALA A 27 -17.71 7.75 -32.39
C ALA A 27 -18.90 7.46 -31.47
N SER A 28 -19.48 6.27 -31.62
CA SER A 28 -20.38 5.70 -30.61
C SER A 28 -19.57 5.44 -29.36
N ALA A 29 -19.93 6.07 -28.24
CA ALA A 29 -19.32 5.86 -26.95
C ALA A 29 -19.44 4.36 -26.55
N PRO A 30 -18.35 3.71 -26.09
CA PRO A 30 -18.47 2.36 -25.59
C PRO A 30 -19.35 2.36 -24.34
N LYS A 31 -20.36 1.49 -24.32
CA LYS A 31 -21.16 1.20 -23.12
C LYS A 31 -20.20 0.64 -22.08
N THR A 32 -19.90 1.43 -21.06
CA THR A 32 -19.14 0.97 -19.88
C THR A 32 -20.03 -0.06 -19.18
N GLU A 33 -19.74 -1.34 -19.33
CA GLU A 33 -20.36 -2.38 -18.52
C GLU A 33 -20.01 -2.08 -17.07
N ALA A 34 -21.01 -1.84 -16.24
CA ALA A 34 -20.86 -1.61 -14.82
C ALA A 34 -20.20 -2.87 -14.21
N LYS A 35 -18.98 -2.70 -13.68
CA LYS A 35 -18.26 -3.74 -12.95
C LYS A 35 -19.20 -4.28 -11.86
N PRO A 36 -19.44 -5.61 -11.79
CA PRO A 36 -20.36 -6.16 -10.79
C PRO A 36 -19.91 -5.72 -9.39
N ALA A 37 -20.89 -5.33 -8.57
CA ALA A 37 -20.65 -4.91 -7.19
C ALA A 37 -19.81 -5.99 -6.48
N PRO A 38 -18.78 -5.63 -5.73
CA PRO A 38 -17.91 -6.59 -5.09
C PRO A 38 -18.74 -7.49 -4.17
N LYS A 39 -18.60 -8.80 -4.32
CA LYS A 39 -19.18 -9.76 -3.38
C LYS A 39 -18.63 -9.43 -2.00
N ARG A 40 -19.51 -9.03 -1.06
CA ARG A 40 -19.12 -8.72 0.31
C ARG A 40 -18.52 -9.96 0.95
N ASP A 41 -17.24 -9.92 1.28
CA ASP A 41 -16.53 -11.02 1.94
C ASP A 41 -17.06 -11.32 3.36
N GLY A 42 -17.70 -10.33 3.96
CA GLY A 42 -18.21 -10.41 5.35
C GLY A 42 -17.09 -10.57 6.40
N LEU A 43 -15.83 -10.44 5.99
CA LEU A 43 -14.69 -10.52 6.90
C LEU A 43 -14.59 -9.24 7.73
N HIS A 44 -14.17 -9.39 9.00
CA HIS A 44 -13.84 -8.29 9.88
C HIS A 44 -12.34 -8.31 10.15
N MET A 45 -11.64 -7.22 9.79
CA MET A 45 -10.18 -7.14 9.82
C MET A 45 -9.71 -6.18 10.91
N LEU A 46 -8.50 -6.39 11.42
CA LEU A 46 -7.83 -5.46 12.31
C LEU A 46 -6.74 -4.73 11.53
N ILE A 47 -6.68 -3.41 11.61
CA ILE A 47 -5.54 -2.62 11.16
C ILE A 47 -4.81 -2.13 12.40
N VAL A 48 -3.51 -2.43 12.52
CA VAL A 48 -2.65 -1.85 13.56
C VAL A 48 -1.62 -0.98 12.88
N GLU A 49 -1.63 0.31 13.19
CA GLU A 49 -0.74 1.31 12.60
C GLU A 49 0.22 1.92 13.61
N ALA A 50 1.50 2.00 13.25
CA ALA A 50 2.51 2.76 13.97
C ALA A 50 2.65 4.16 13.36
N ARG A 51 2.30 5.21 14.11
CA ARG A 51 2.21 6.60 13.59
C ARG A 51 3.45 7.44 13.89
N TYR A 52 4.63 6.90 13.64
CA TYR A 52 5.86 7.65 13.85
C TYR A 52 6.07 8.75 12.79
N TYR A 53 5.82 8.44 11.50
CA TYR A 53 5.88 9.38 10.37
C TYR A 53 4.47 9.63 9.84
N LEU A 54 3.80 10.70 10.32
CA LEU A 54 2.37 10.94 10.12
C LEU A 54 1.94 10.86 8.66
N GLY A 55 2.60 11.60 7.75
CA GLY A 55 2.23 11.60 6.33
C GLY A 55 2.37 10.24 5.65
N ILE A 56 3.41 9.46 6.00
CA ILE A 56 3.59 8.10 5.49
C ILE A 56 2.52 7.16 6.05
N SER A 57 2.21 7.31 7.35
CA SER A 57 1.18 6.50 8.00
C SER A 57 -0.20 6.75 7.43
N ASP A 58 -0.56 8.01 7.15
CA ASP A 58 -1.85 8.37 6.55
C ASP A 58 -2.03 7.72 5.17
N GLU A 59 -1.01 7.75 4.33
CA GLU A 59 -1.05 7.12 3.01
C GLU A 59 -1.14 5.59 3.11
N LEU A 60 -0.34 4.95 3.96
CA LEU A 60 -0.41 3.50 4.17
C LEU A 60 -1.81 3.08 4.64
N LEU A 61 -2.37 3.80 5.62
CA LEU A 61 -3.70 3.55 6.15
C LEU A 61 -4.78 3.75 5.09
N SER A 62 -4.68 4.82 4.30
CA SER A 62 -5.61 5.11 3.19
C SER A 62 -5.65 3.97 2.18
N GLY A 63 -4.48 3.48 1.74
CA GLY A 63 -4.40 2.36 0.81
C GLY A 63 -4.97 1.06 1.36
N ALA A 64 -4.72 0.77 2.64
CA ALA A 64 -5.26 -0.42 3.31
C ALA A 64 -6.78 -0.35 3.44
N LYS A 65 -7.32 0.77 3.92
CA LYS A 65 -8.78 1.01 4.05
C LYS A 65 -9.48 0.85 2.70
N LYS A 66 -8.99 1.55 1.67
CA LYS A 66 -9.56 1.45 0.32
C LYS A 66 -9.64 0.01 -0.17
N THR A 67 -8.60 -0.79 0.06
CA THR A 67 -8.57 -2.21 -0.36
C THR A 67 -9.61 -3.03 0.40
N LEU A 68 -9.80 -2.80 1.70
CA LEU A 68 -10.80 -3.49 2.50
C LEU A 68 -12.22 -3.07 2.12
N ASP A 69 -12.45 -1.79 1.86
CA ASP A 69 -13.76 -1.26 1.41
C ASP A 69 -14.14 -1.87 0.06
N GLU A 70 -13.20 -1.92 -0.90
CA GLU A 70 -13.40 -2.57 -2.21
C GLU A 70 -13.72 -4.06 -2.08
N ALA A 71 -13.18 -4.74 -1.06
CA ALA A 71 -13.48 -6.14 -0.76
C ALA A 71 -14.78 -6.34 0.04
N GLY A 72 -15.45 -5.26 0.46
CA GLY A 72 -16.67 -5.31 1.28
C GLY A 72 -16.43 -5.85 2.69
N CYS A 73 -15.23 -5.62 3.23
CA CYS A 73 -14.84 -5.97 4.59
C CYS A 73 -15.16 -4.84 5.57
N THR A 74 -15.34 -5.18 6.84
CA THR A 74 -15.34 -4.21 7.94
C THR A 74 -14.00 -4.29 8.67
N TYR A 75 -13.62 -3.22 9.38
CA TYR A 75 -12.35 -3.20 10.10
C TYR A 75 -12.37 -2.25 11.29
N ASP A 76 -11.53 -2.56 12.27
CA ASP A 76 -11.14 -1.64 13.34
C ASP A 76 -9.71 -1.18 13.12
N VAL A 77 -9.38 0.03 13.60
CA VAL A 77 -8.05 0.62 13.53
C VAL A 77 -7.54 0.86 14.95
N VAL A 78 -6.36 0.33 15.22
CA VAL A 78 -5.62 0.53 16.49
C VAL A 78 -4.31 1.25 16.18
N THR A 79 -4.06 2.33 16.88
CA THR A 79 -2.83 3.11 16.75
C THR A 79 -1.88 2.79 17.89
N VAL A 80 -0.60 2.58 17.54
CA VAL A 80 0.50 2.33 18.48
C VAL A 80 1.65 3.30 18.25
N PRO A 81 2.54 3.53 19.24
CA PRO A 81 3.62 4.53 19.11
C PRO A 81 4.67 4.17 18.05
N GLY A 82 5.03 2.89 17.91
CA GLY A 82 6.09 2.47 17.02
C GLY A 82 5.87 1.07 16.45
N ALA A 83 6.76 0.67 15.53
CA ALA A 83 6.64 -0.61 14.83
C ALA A 83 6.87 -1.83 15.74
N LEU A 84 7.63 -1.67 16.83
CA LEU A 84 7.86 -2.75 17.82
C LEU A 84 6.59 -3.13 18.57
N GLU A 85 5.64 -2.20 18.75
CA GLU A 85 4.40 -2.44 19.47
C GLU A 85 3.33 -3.13 18.60
N VAL A 86 3.48 -3.09 17.28
CA VAL A 86 2.49 -3.64 16.34
C VAL A 86 2.21 -5.12 16.57
N PRO A 87 3.20 -6.03 16.67
CA PRO A 87 2.94 -7.45 16.91
C PRO A 87 2.21 -7.69 18.25
N ALA A 88 2.62 -6.98 19.30
CA ALA A 88 1.99 -7.12 20.62
C ALA A 88 0.54 -6.66 20.62
N ALA A 89 0.24 -5.53 19.95
CA ALA A 89 -1.13 -5.02 19.81
C ALA A 89 -2.03 -6.02 19.04
N ILE A 90 -1.52 -6.62 17.97
CA ILE A 90 -2.23 -7.68 17.24
C ILE A 90 -2.49 -8.88 18.16
N ALA A 91 -1.47 -9.35 18.91
CA ALA A 91 -1.62 -10.47 19.82
C ALA A 91 -2.69 -10.22 20.89
N MET A 92 -2.70 -9.03 21.51
CA MET A 92 -3.67 -8.62 22.50
C MET A 92 -5.09 -8.56 21.94
N ALA A 93 -5.27 -7.96 20.76
CA ALA A 93 -6.57 -7.83 20.11
C ALA A 93 -7.19 -9.20 19.78
N PHE A 94 -6.38 -10.14 19.30
CA PHE A 94 -6.86 -11.50 19.01
C PHE A 94 -7.09 -12.36 20.27
N SER A 95 -6.48 -11.99 21.38
CA SER A 95 -6.66 -12.69 22.67
C SER A 95 -7.79 -12.10 23.50
N ALA A 96 -8.25 -10.89 23.20
CA ALA A 96 -9.33 -10.24 23.91
C ALA A 96 -10.63 -11.06 23.77
N ALA A 97 -11.12 -11.60 24.87
CA ALA A 97 -12.35 -12.37 24.90
C ALA A 97 -13.58 -11.46 24.72
N GLY A 98 -14.55 -11.87 23.93
CA GLY A 98 -15.89 -11.29 23.89
C GLY A 98 -16.20 -10.29 22.79
N GLY A 99 -15.27 -10.06 21.86
CA GLY A 99 -15.51 -9.22 20.68
C GLY A 99 -15.86 -10.02 19.43
N ARG A 100 -16.22 -9.30 18.36
CA ARG A 100 -16.33 -9.88 17.02
C ARG A 100 -14.95 -10.38 16.59
N PRO A 101 -14.77 -11.67 16.29
CA PRO A 101 -13.44 -12.21 16.00
C PRO A 101 -12.88 -11.60 14.70
N TYR A 102 -11.65 -11.13 14.74
CA TYR A 102 -10.95 -10.69 13.55
C TYR A 102 -10.58 -11.87 12.65
N ALA A 103 -10.84 -11.73 11.37
CA ALA A 103 -10.47 -12.73 10.36
C ALA A 103 -8.98 -12.68 10.00
N GLY A 104 -8.35 -11.53 10.21
CA GLY A 104 -6.94 -11.28 9.96
C GLY A 104 -6.52 -9.89 10.40
N ALA A 105 -5.23 -9.58 10.29
CA ALA A 105 -4.68 -8.28 10.66
C ALA A 105 -3.81 -7.67 9.55
N ILE A 106 -3.75 -6.35 9.51
CA ILE A 106 -2.85 -5.57 8.67
C ILE A 106 -1.95 -4.77 9.60
N ALA A 107 -0.64 -4.99 9.51
CA ALA A 107 0.38 -4.27 10.23
C ALA A 107 0.91 -3.13 9.35
N LEU A 108 0.81 -1.89 9.80
CA LEU A 108 1.27 -0.72 9.04
C LEU A 108 2.28 0.08 9.87
N GLY A 109 3.30 0.62 9.21
CA GLY A 109 4.31 1.44 9.83
C GLY A 109 5.43 1.80 8.85
N CYS A 110 6.38 2.58 9.33
CA CYS A 110 7.58 2.91 8.59
C CYS A 110 8.76 3.03 9.53
N VAL A 111 9.86 2.39 9.18
CA VAL A 111 11.16 2.49 9.86
C VAL A 111 12.14 3.03 8.83
N ILE A 112 12.67 4.22 9.08
CA ILE A 112 13.69 4.85 8.24
C ILE A 112 15.03 4.69 8.94
N GLN A 113 16.06 4.32 8.18
CA GLN A 113 17.41 4.10 8.73
C GLN A 113 17.96 5.38 9.33
N GLY A 114 18.37 5.29 10.60
CA GLY A 114 19.10 6.32 11.33
C GLY A 114 20.58 5.95 11.49
N GLU A 115 21.27 6.68 12.35
CA GLU A 115 22.71 6.51 12.61
C GLU A 115 23.05 5.34 13.55
N THR A 116 22.05 4.78 14.23
CA THR A 116 22.27 3.77 15.27
C THR A 116 21.69 2.41 14.87
N TYR A 117 22.17 1.37 15.51
CA TYR A 117 21.69 -0.02 15.35
C TYR A 117 20.21 -0.21 15.71
N HIS A 118 19.54 0.81 16.23
CA HIS A 118 18.11 0.76 16.56
C HIS A 118 17.22 0.45 15.34
N PHE A 119 17.63 0.89 14.14
CA PHE A 119 16.94 0.55 12.89
C PHE A 119 16.84 -0.97 12.69
N ASP A 120 17.96 -1.67 12.86
CA ASP A 120 18.02 -3.13 12.68
C ASP A 120 17.15 -3.86 13.71
N ILE A 121 17.19 -3.41 14.97
CA ILE A 121 16.34 -3.98 16.03
C ILE A 121 14.88 -3.81 15.68
N VAL A 122 14.43 -2.58 15.37
CA VAL A 122 13.02 -2.30 15.08
C VAL A 122 12.55 -3.06 13.86
N SER A 123 13.34 -3.08 12.79
CA SER A 123 13.02 -3.74 11.53
C SER A 123 12.94 -5.25 11.69
N ASN A 124 13.93 -5.86 12.31
CA ASN A 124 13.99 -7.31 12.47
C ASN A 124 12.96 -7.83 13.47
N GLU A 125 12.84 -7.18 14.64
CA GLU A 125 11.96 -7.70 15.70
C GLU A 125 10.49 -7.47 15.40
N SER A 126 10.11 -6.36 14.75
CA SER A 126 8.74 -6.20 14.28
C SER A 126 8.36 -7.27 13.24
N ALA A 127 9.23 -7.53 12.27
CA ALA A 127 9.01 -8.56 11.26
C ALA A 127 8.96 -9.97 11.89
N ARG A 128 9.91 -10.30 12.78
CA ARG A 128 9.94 -11.57 13.50
C ARG A 128 8.67 -11.78 14.33
N GLY A 129 8.25 -10.77 15.10
CA GLY A 129 7.03 -10.86 15.90
C GLY A 129 5.77 -11.11 15.06
N LEU A 130 5.64 -10.48 13.88
CA LEU A 130 4.55 -10.74 12.95
C LEU A 130 4.60 -12.16 12.38
N MET A 131 5.79 -12.66 12.03
CA MET A 131 5.98 -14.02 11.54
C MET A 131 5.67 -15.07 12.61
N ASP A 132 6.09 -14.85 13.87
CA ASP A 132 5.77 -15.74 14.98
C ASP A 132 4.25 -15.85 15.17
N LEU A 133 3.52 -14.73 15.15
CA LEU A 133 2.06 -14.74 15.23
C LEU A 133 1.42 -15.46 14.02
N SER A 134 1.95 -15.25 12.82
CA SER A 134 1.43 -15.89 11.61
C SER A 134 1.60 -17.39 11.63
N ILE A 135 2.75 -17.90 12.10
CA ILE A 135 3.08 -19.33 12.07
C ILE A 135 2.50 -20.03 13.32
N GLN A 136 2.82 -19.52 14.53
CA GLN A 136 2.48 -20.22 15.78
C GLN A 136 1.02 -20.10 16.15
N ARG A 137 0.36 -18.99 15.76
CA ARG A 137 -1.05 -18.73 16.06
C ARG A 137 -1.95 -18.78 14.84
N GLU A 138 -1.38 -19.09 13.67
CA GLU A 138 -2.08 -19.17 12.37
C GLU A 138 -2.89 -17.90 12.07
N LEU A 139 -2.36 -16.72 12.44
CA LEU A 139 -3.04 -15.47 12.16
C LEU A 139 -2.78 -15.02 10.73
N PRO A 140 -3.82 -14.74 9.94
CA PRO A 140 -3.69 -14.11 8.63
C PRO A 140 -3.19 -12.67 8.79
N ILE A 141 -1.92 -12.41 8.54
CA ILE A 141 -1.31 -11.10 8.71
C ILE A 141 -0.72 -10.61 7.39
N GLY A 142 -1.02 -9.35 7.03
CA GLY A 142 -0.34 -8.63 5.99
C GLY A 142 0.65 -7.63 6.60
N ASN A 143 1.93 -7.77 6.26
CA ASN A 143 2.97 -6.88 6.73
C ASN A 143 3.16 -5.70 5.75
N GLY A 144 2.83 -4.50 6.19
CA GLY A 144 3.02 -3.22 5.52
C GLY A 144 3.92 -2.26 6.32
N ILE A 145 4.77 -2.80 7.20
CA ILE A 145 5.83 -2.01 7.85
C ILE A 145 6.95 -1.82 6.84
N LEU A 146 7.14 -0.58 6.39
CA LEU A 146 8.22 -0.20 5.50
C LEU A 146 9.54 -0.17 6.28
N THR A 147 10.61 -0.71 5.68
CA THR A 147 11.98 -0.61 6.15
C THR A 147 12.83 -0.04 5.02
N VAL A 148 13.26 1.19 5.16
CA VAL A 148 13.87 1.99 4.08
C VAL A 148 15.03 2.82 4.58
N ASP A 149 15.95 3.19 3.68
CA ASP A 149 17.11 4.01 4.01
C ASP A 149 16.74 5.48 4.21
N ASN A 150 15.70 5.96 3.52
CA ASN A 150 15.31 7.37 3.54
C ASN A 150 13.82 7.57 3.18
N GLU A 151 13.34 8.79 3.44
CA GLU A 151 11.95 9.17 3.19
C GLU A 151 11.55 9.08 1.71
N HIS A 152 12.47 9.33 0.78
CA HIS A 152 12.20 9.20 -0.66
C HIS A 152 11.83 7.76 -1.04
N GLN A 153 12.55 6.78 -0.49
CA GLN A 153 12.21 5.35 -0.69
C GLN A 153 10.86 4.98 -0.09
N ALA A 154 10.49 5.57 1.06
CA ALA A 154 9.18 5.38 1.66
C ALA A 154 8.08 5.91 0.72
N LYS A 155 8.19 7.17 0.26
CA LYS A 155 7.23 7.82 -0.64
C LYS A 155 7.04 7.05 -1.95
N ALA A 156 8.11 6.52 -2.53
CA ALA A 156 8.04 5.70 -3.75
C ALA A 156 7.18 4.42 -3.59
N ARG A 157 6.91 3.99 -2.35
CA ARG A 157 6.11 2.81 -1.99
C ARG A 157 4.69 3.14 -1.51
N LEU A 158 4.27 4.39 -1.70
CA LEU A 158 2.93 4.90 -1.33
C LEU A 158 2.07 5.22 -2.57
N GLY A 159 2.26 4.49 -3.67
CA GLY A 159 1.53 4.68 -4.93
C GLY A 159 2.40 5.19 -6.09
N GLY A 160 3.72 5.26 -5.89
CA GLY A 160 4.70 5.55 -6.94
C GLY A 160 5.14 4.28 -7.70
N ASP A 161 6.35 4.31 -8.25
CA ASP A 161 6.92 3.27 -9.12
C ASP A 161 7.01 1.88 -8.49
N HIS A 162 7.04 1.82 -7.15
CA HIS A 162 7.09 0.57 -6.38
C HIS A 162 5.74 0.12 -5.80
N GLY A 163 4.63 0.63 -6.37
CA GLY A 163 3.28 0.29 -5.93
C GLY A 163 2.92 0.90 -4.57
N HIS A 164 1.87 0.38 -3.93
CA HIS A 164 1.34 0.93 -2.68
C HIS A 164 1.35 -0.12 -1.57
N LYS A 165 2.28 -0.04 -0.63
CA LYS A 165 2.48 -1.09 0.38
C LYS A 165 1.33 -1.28 1.37
N GLY A 166 0.55 -0.23 1.65
CA GLY A 166 -0.71 -0.40 2.41
C GLY A 166 -1.73 -1.26 1.66
N VAL A 167 -1.84 -1.08 0.35
CA VAL A 167 -2.69 -1.93 -0.52
C VAL A 167 -2.18 -3.36 -0.54
N ASP A 168 -0.86 -3.56 -0.73
CA ASP A 168 -0.25 -4.89 -0.80
C ASP A 168 -0.45 -5.67 0.50
N ALA A 169 -0.24 -5.01 1.65
CA ALA A 169 -0.45 -5.62 2.97
C ALA A 169 -1.91 -6.03 3.19
N ALA A 170 -2.87 -5.17 2.84
CA ALA A 170 -4.28 -5.50 2.95
C ALA A 170 -4.67 -6.67 2.04
N ARG A 171 -4.16 -6.72 0.81
CA ARG A 171 -4.37 -7.85 -0.11
C ARG A 171 -3.79 -9.15 0.43
N ALA A 172 -2.56 -9.12 0.97
CA ALA A 172 -1.94 -10.29 1.57
C ALA A 172 -2.77 -10.84 2.75
N ALA A 173 -3.20 -9.96 3.66
CA ALA A 173 -4.05 -10.35 4.78
C ALA A 173 -5.39 -10.97 4.32
N LEU A 174 -6.03 -10.39 3.30
CA LEU A 174 -7.27 -10.91 2.73
C LEU A 174 -7.10 -12.29 2.09
N VAL A 175 -6.04 -12.49 1.33
CA VAL A 175 -5.72 -13.80 0.72
C VAL A 175 -5.55 -14.86 1.80
N MET A 176 -4.77 -14.56 2.85
CA MET A 176 -4.55 -15.50 3.94
C MET A 176 -5.81 -15.76 4.79
N ALA A 177 -6.64 -14.73 5.02
CA ALA A 177 -7.91 -14.89 5.73
C ALA A 177 -8.90 -15.78 4.95
N ARG A 178 -8.99 -15.60 3.64
CA ARG A 178 -9.81 -16.44 2.76
C ARG A 178 -9.30 -17.88 2.72
N LEU A 179 -7.98 -18.07 2.62
CA LEU A 179 -7.35 -19.38 2.69
C LEU A 179 -7.69 -20.10 4.01
N LYS A 180 -7.47 -19.43 5.15
CA LYS A 180 -7.80 -20.00 6.47
C LYS A 180 -9.28 -20.38 6.57
N ARG A 181 -10.19 -19.54 6.07
CA ARG A 181 -11.63 -19.83 6.03
C ARG A 181 -11.95 -21.04 5.17
N SER A 182 -11.32 -21.16 3.99
CA SER A 182 -11.56 -22.30 3.09
C SER A 182 -11.06 -23.63 3.63
N LEU A 183 -9.94 -23.61 4.39
CA LEU A 183 -9.39 -24.81 5.04
C LEU A 183 -10.26 -25.29 6.22
N LYS A 184 -10.93 -24.37 6.94
CA LYS A 184 -11.85 -24.72 8.03
C LYS A 184 -13.22 -25.22 7.56
N ALA A 185 -13.59 -24.98 6.31
CA ALA A 185 -14.88 -25.39 5.75
C ALA A 185 -14.84 -26.80 5.14
N LYS A 186 -13.68 -27.44 5.14
CA LYS A 186 -13.49 -28.85 4.76
C LYS A 186 -13.48 -29.74 5.97
#